data_4f8ad0ab8df6321bd3b343a8fc3a0c37
#
_entry.id   4f8ad0ab8df6321bd3b343a8fc3a0c37
#
_cell.length_a   1.000
_cell.length_b   1.000
_cell.length_c   1.000
_cell.angle_alpha   90.00
_cell.angle_beta   90.00
_cell.angle_gamma   90.00
#
_symmetry.space_group_name_H-M   'P 1'
#
loop_
_entity.id
_entity.type
_entity.pdbx_description
1 polymer ?
#
loop_
_entity_poly.entity_id
_entity_poly.type
_entity_poly.pdbx_seq_one_letter_code
_entity_poly.pdbx_strand_id
1 'polypeptide(L)'
;MLFRSALDIAPGEKRAGVGGSTNVLADAMEAAIGALYLDSGLDPARRFVRRAWTPAMDGQVLPPKDAKTALQEWLMARGRPLPLYTEDARTGPSHAPEFVVRVAAGDQSATGIGASKRIAERHAAAALLDLL
;
A
#
# COMPACT_ATOMS: atom_id res chain seq x y z
N MET A 1 -5.57 -13.13 14.16
CA MET A 1 -4.97 -14.47 13.95
C MET A 1 -6.00 -15.59 13.74
N LEU A 2 -7.23 -15.44 14.21
CA LEU A 2 -8.28 -16.47 14.15
C LEU A 2 -8.91 -16.68 12.75
N PHE A 3 -8.98 -15.64 11.91
CA PHE A 3 -9.67 -15.72 10.61
C PHE A 3 -8.97 -16.66 9.61
N ARG A 4 -7.62 -16.61 9.55
CA ARG A 4 -6.84 -17.50 8.66
C ARG A 4 -7.07 -18.99 8.94
N SER A 5 -7.24 -19.37 10.20
CA SER A 5 -7.48 -20.78 10.58
C SER A 5 -8.90 -21.28 10.27
N ALA A 6 -9.84 -20.35 10.01
CA ALA A 6 -11.21 -20.68 9.63
C ALA A 6 -11.38 -20.91 8.11
N LEU A 7 -10.35 -20.61 7.30
CA LEU A 7 -10.41 -20.82 5.85
C LEU A 7 -10.13 -22.28 5.51
N ASP A 8 -11.07 -22.93 4.84
CA ASP A 8 -10.84 -24.22 4.24
C ASP A 8 -10.23 -24.05 2.85
N ILE A 9 -8.98 -24.46 2.71
CA ILE A 9 -8.17 -24.28 1.50
C ILE A 9 -7.80 -25.68 0.99
N ALA A 10 -7.98 -25.92 -0.31
CA ALA A 10 -7.65 -27.19 -0.93
C ALA A 10 -6.19 -27.61 -0.67
N PRO A 11 -5.90 -28.92 -0.53
CA PRO A 11 -4.55 -29.38 -0.16
C PRO A 11 -3.45 -28.97 -1.13
N GLY A 12 -3.75 -28.82 -2.42
CA GLY A 12 -2.83 -28.33 -3.45
C GLY A 12 -2.46 -26.85 -3.24
N GLU A 13 -3.44 -26.03 -2.93
CA GLU A 13 -3.29 -24.59 -2.68
C GLU A 13 -2.60 -24.30 -1.34
N LYS A 14 -2.85 -25.13 -0.32
CA LYS A 14 -2.09 -25.07 0.94
C LYS A 14 -0.59 -25.28 0.69
N ARG A 15 -0.23 -26.26 -0.14
CA ARG A 15 1.17 -26.53 -0.52
C ARG A 15 1.78 -25.39 -1.36
N ALA A 16 0.99 -24.73 -2.18
CA ALA A 16 1.39 -23.55 -2.94
C ALA A 16 1.48 -22.25 -2.11
N GLY A 17 1.17 -22.29 -0.80
CA GLY A 17 1.25 -21.14 0.08
C GLY A 17 0.10 -20.15 -0.06
N VAL A 18 -0.96 -20.49 -0.80
CA VAL A 18 -2.11 -19.60 -1.09
C VAL A 18 -2.76 -19.05 0.18
N GLY A 19 -2.86 -19.88 1.24
CA GLY A 19 -3.40 -19.44 2.54
C GLY A 19 -2.56 -18.38 3.26
N GLY A 20 -1.35 -18.09 2.78
CA GLY A 20 -0.49 -16.99 3.24
C GLY A 20 -0.65 -15.70 2.45
N SER A 21 -1.30 -15.75 1.30
CA SER A 21 -1.49 -14.59 0.43
C SER A 21 -2.39 -13.54 1.09
N THR A 22 -1.90 -12.30 1.17
CA THR A 22 -2.65 -11.17 1.72
C THR A 22 -3.92 -10.90 0.92
N ASN A 23 -3.86 -11.04 -0.42
CA ASN A 23 -5.01 -10.81 -1.29
C ASN A 23 -6.10 -11.86 -1.03
N VAL A 24 -5.75 -13.15 -0.97
CA VAL A 24 -6.70 -14.23 -0.67
C VAL A 24 -7.37 -14.04 0.70
N LEU A 25 -6.61 -13.58 1.69
CA LEU A 25 -7.16 -13.27 3.01
C LEU A 25 -8.09 -12.06 2.99
N ALA A 26 -7.77 -11.04 2.18
CA ALA A 26 -8.64 -9.87 1.99
C ALA A 26 -9.95 -10.26 1.30
N ASP A 27 -9.88 -10.97 0.18
CA ASP A 27 -11.06 -11.45 -0.56
C ASP A 27 -11.99 -12.32 0.31
N ALA A 28 -11.39 -13.23 1.10
CA ALA A 28 -12.15 -14.06 2.02
C ALA A 28 -12.83 -13.25 3.15
N MET A 29 -12.18 -12.19 3.64
CA MET A 29 -12.78 -11.28 4.62
C MET A 29 -13.93 -10.47 4.01
N GLU A 30 -13.77 -9.97 2.80
CA GLU A 30 -14.83 -9.28 2.06
C GLU A 30 -16.04 -10.19 1.84
N ALA A 31 -15.81 -11.44 1.43
CA ALA A 31 -16.86 -12.44 1.28
C ALA A 31 -17.60 -12.72 2.61
N ALA A 32 -16.87 -12.82 3.73
CA ALA A 32 -17.46 -13.02 5.05
C ALA A 32 -18.32 -11.84 5.50
N ILE A 33 -17.87 -10.60 5.24
CA ILE A 33 -18.64 -9.38 5.51
C ILE A 33 -19.91 -9.34 4.64
N GLY A 34 -19.78 -9.67 3.35
CA GLY A 34 -20.88 -9.76 2.42
C GLY A 34 -21.93 -10.80 2.86
N ALA A 35 -21.49 -12.00 3.27
CA ALA A 35 -22.38 -13.04 3.79
C ALA A 35 -23.12 -12.59 5.05
N LEU A 36 -22.43 -11.95 6.00
CA LEU A 36 -23.04 -11.39 7.21
C LEU A 36 -24.08 -10.32 6.88
N TYR A 37 -23.78 -9.47 5.88
CA TYR A 37 -24.74 -8.46 5.41
C TYR A 37 -25.99 -9.08 4.80
N LEU A 38 -25.84 -10.10 3.95
CA LEU A 38 -26.95 -10.78 3.29
C LEU A 38 -27.82 -11.57 4.27
N ASP A 39 -27.20 -12.18 5.27
CA ASP A 39 -27.91 -12.99 6.28
C ASP A 39 -28.64 -12.12 7.33
N SER A 40 -27.95 -11.12 7.85
CA SER A 40 -28.37 -10.40 9.06
C SER A 40 -28.55 -8.89 8.87
N GLY A 41 -28.29 -8.36 7.67
CA GLY A 41 -28.45 -6.95 7.31
C GLY A 41 -27.28 -6.05 7.72
N LEU A 42 -27.47 -4.73 7.50
CA LEU A 42 -26.41 -3.72 7.61
C LEU A 42 -25.87 -3.55 9.03
N ASP A 43 -26.72 -3.56 10.04
CA ASP A 43 -26.28 -3.22 11.40
C ASP A 43 -25.34 -4.26 12.02
N PRO A 44 -25.56 -5.58 11.90
CA PRO A 44 -24.59 -6.58 12.30
C PRO A 44 -23.27 -6.47 11.53
N ALA A 45 -23.32 -6.29 10.21
CA ALA A 45 -22.12 -6.12 9.39
C ALA A 45 -21.33 -4.87 9.81
N ARG A 46 -21.99 -3.73 10.02
CA ARG A 46 -21.38 -2.48 10.51
C ARG A 46 -20.72 -2.67 11.89
N ARG A 47 -21.38 -3.35 12.83
CA ARG A 47 -20.80 -3.64 14.15
C ARG A 47 -19.54 -4.50 14.03
N PHE A 48 -19.57 -5.52 13.18
CA PHE A 48 -18.44 -6.39 12.93
C PHE A 48 -17.23 -5.59 12.38
N VAL A 49 -17.46 -4.81 11.32
CA VAL A 49 -16.40 -3.97 10.71
C VAL A 49 -15.83 -2.99 11.74
N ARG A 50 -16.67 -2.23 12.45
CA ARG A 50 -16.20 -1.29 13.46
C ARG A 50 -15.38 -1.97 14.54
N ARG A 51 -15.84 -3.08 15.09
CA ARG A 51 -15.10 -3.83 16.12
C ARG A 51 -13.73 -4.33 15.62
N ALA A 52 -13.66 -4.76 14.37
CA ALA A 52 -12.42 -5.28 13.79
C ALA A 52 -11.41 -4.17 13.44
N TRP A 53 -11.88 -3.02 12.95
CA TRP A 53 -11.01 -1.96 12.41
C TRP A 53 -10.76 -0.79 13.35
N THR A 54 -11.65 -0.50 14.32
CA THR A 54 -11.46 0.62 15.26
C THR A 54 -10.08 0.61 15.93
N PRO A 55 -9.55 -0.51 16.45
CA PRO A 55 -8.23 -0.50 17.09
C PRO A 55 -7.09 -0.13 16.13
N ALA A 56 -7.21 -0.50 14.85
CA ALA A 56 -6.22 -0.15 13.84
C ALA A 56 -6.35 1.32 13.40
N MET A 57 -7.56 1.85 13.37
CA MET A 57 -7.84 3.26 13.02
C MET A 57 -7.45 4.20 14.17
N ASP A 58 -7.72 3.85 15.41
CA ASP A 58 -7.38 4.66 16.58
C ASP A 58 -5.87 4.78 16.79
N GLY A 59 -5.10 3.80 16.32
CA GLY A 59 -3.64 3.85 16.33
C GLY A 59 -3.03 4.69 15.20
N GLN A 60 -3.84 5.15 14.23
CA GLN A 60 -3.39 5.98 13.11
C GLN A 60 -3.75 7.44 13.39
N VAL A 61 -2.76 8.24 13.82
CA VAL A 61 -2.93 9.68 14.05
C VAL A 61 -3.26 10.44 12.75
N LEU A 62 -2.81 9.90 11.60
CA LEU A 62 -3.13 10.37 10.24
C LEU A 62 -3.18 9.17 9.28
N PRO A 63 -4.03 9.20 8.23
CA PRO A 63 -3.95 8.21 7.16
C PRO A 63 -2.53 8.17 6.60
N PRO A 64 -1.94 6.99 6.33
CA PRO A 64 -0.64 6.92 5.70
C PRO A 64 -0.72 7.58 4.32
N LYS A 65 -0.18 8.78 4.22
CA LYS A 65 -0.17 9.55 2.98
C LYS A 65 0.90 8.98 2.06
N ASP A 66 0.55 8.66 0.83
CA ASP A 66 1.54 8.26 -0.16
C ASP A 66 2.54 9.42 -0.38
N ALA A 67 3.84 9.14 -0.31
CA ALA A 67 4.87 10.16 -0.38
C ALA A 67 4.83 10.98 -1.68
N LYS A 68 4.40 10.37 -2.80
CA LYS A 68 4.23 11.09 -4.07
C LYS A 68 3.09 12.11 -3.98
N THR A 69 1.97 11.73 -3.38
CA THR A 69 0.83 12.63 -3.15
C THR A 69 1.22 13.74 -2.18
N ALA A 70 1.92 13.42 -1.10
CA ALA A 70 2.38 14.41 -0.13
C ALA A 70 3.33 15.44 -0.77
N LEU A 71 4.29 14.98 -1.58
CA LEU A 71 5.22 15.86 -2.31
C LEU A 71 4.48 16.76 -3.30
N GLN A 72 3.54 16.21 -4.05
CA GLN A 72 2.74 16.97 -5.00
C GLN A 72 1.95 18.09 -4.30
N GLU A 73 1.25 17.76 -3.23
CA GLU A 73 0.47 18.74 -2.45
C GLU A 73 1.37 19.81 -1.82
N TRP A 74 2.54 19.40 -1.30
CA TRP A 74 3.50 20.35 -0.72
C TRP A 74 3.99 21.38 -1.74
N LEU A 75 4.30 20.92 -2.96
CA LEU A 75 4.72 21.78 -4.07
C LEU A 75 3.58 22.68 -4.55
N MET A 76 2.39 22.11 -4.74
CA MET A 76 1.20 22.86 -5.18
C MET A 76 0.83 23.96 -4.18
N ALA A 77 0.86 23.67 -2.88
CA ALA A 77 0.57 24.65 -1.83
C ALA A 77 1.53 25.85 -1.83
N ARG A 78 2.70 25.70 -2.47
CA ARG A 78 3.74 26.74 -2.60
C ARG A 78 3.85 27.34 -4.01
N GLY A 79 2.91 27.01 -4.90
CA GLY A 79 2.92 27.46 -6.29
C GLY A 79 4.12 26.94 -7.10
N ARG A 80 4.74 25.85 -6.65
CA ARG A 80 5.88 25.23 -7.35
C ARG A 80 5.40 24.25 -8.43
N PRO A 81 6.20 24.03 -9.49
CA PRO A 81 5.87 23.04 -10.52
C PRO A 81 5.78 21.62 -9.93
N LEU A 82 5.00 20.77 -10.61
CA LEU A 82 4.87 19.35 -10.24
C LEU A 82 6.23 18.64 -10.29
N PRO A 83 6.44 17.61 -9.45
CA PRO A 83 7.69 16.87 -9.42
C PRO A 83 7.86 16.03 -10.68
N LEU A 84 9.07 16.02 -11.24
CA LEU A 84 9.43 15.20 -12.40
C LEU A 84 10.19 13.95 -11.93
N TYR A 85 9.71 12.77 -12.35
CA TYR A 85 10.34 11.49 -12.05
C TYR A 85 11.04 10.93 -13.28
N THR A 86 12.31 10.55 -13.11
CA THR A 86 13.15 9.95 -14.17
C THR A 86 13.74 8.64 -13.67
N GLU A 87 13.63 7.59 -14.47
CA GLU A 87 14.32 6.33 -14.20
C GLU A 87 15.77 6.47 -14.63
N ASP A 88 16.67 6.49 -13.66
CA ASP A 88 18.12 6.65 -13.91
C ASP A 88 18.79 5.32 -14.24
N ALA A 89 18.33 4.22 -13.61
CA ALA A 89 18.87 2.89 -13.83
C ALA A 89 17.86 1.78 -13.50
N ARG A 90 18.07 0.65 -14.15
CA ARG A 90 17.44 -0.62 -13.81
C ARG A 90 18.53 -1.69 -13.78
N THR A 91 18.70 -2.31 -12.64
CA THR A 91 19.74 -3.33 -12.38
C THR A 91 19.12 -4.62 -11.83
N GLY A 92 19.93 -5.62 -11.58
CA GLY A 92 19.50 -6.91 -11.05
C GLY A 92 18.93 -7.87 -12.12
N PRO A 93 18.75 -9.14 -11.73
CA PRO A 93 18.18 -10.16 -12.61
C PRO A 93 16.69 -9.91 -12.85
N SER A 94 16.16 -10.48 -13.93
CA SER A 94 14.74 -10.27 -14.34
C SER A 94 13.71 -10.69 -13.28
N HIS A 95 14.04 -11.63 -12.41
CA HIS A 95 13.18 -12.09 -11.31
C HIS A 95 13.34 -11.28 -10.01
N ALA A 96 14.36 -10.42 -9.92
CA ALA A 96 14.60 -9.51 -8.79
C ALA A 96 15.21 -8.19 -9.30
N PRO A 97 14.44 -7.41 -10.08
CA PRO A 97 14.94 -6.15 -10.62
C PRO A 97 15.02 -5.10 -9.50
N GLU A 98 16.00 -4.22 -9.62
CA GLU A 98 16.14 -3.03 -8.80
C GLU A 98 16.04 -1.79 -9.69
N PHE A 99 15.18 -0.87 -9.33
CA PHE A 99 14.95 0.38 -10.04
C PHE A 99 15.53 1.53 -9.24
N VAL A 100 16.27 2.40 -9.93
CA VAL A 100 16.75 3.67 -9.38
C VAL A 100 15.98 4.78 -10.06
N VAL A 101 15.23 5.56 -9.29
CA VAL A 101 14.43 6.67 -9.78
C VAL A 101 14.85 7.94 -9.08
N ARG A 102 15.04 9.00 -9.87
CA ARG A 102 15.26 10.36 -9.40
C ARG A 102 13.96 11.13 -9.49
N VAL A 103 13.69 11.93 -8.46
CA VAL A 103 12.65 12.97 -8.49
C VAL A 103 13.32 14.34 -8.44
N ALA A 104 12.82 15.28 -9.24
CA ALA A 104 13.28 16.67 -9.24
C ALA A 104 12.09 17.62 -9.06
N ALA A 105 12.30 18.69 -8.28
CA ALA A 105 11.35 19.77 -8.08
C ALA A 105 12.13 21.11 -7.98
N GLY A 106 12.17 21.85 -9.09
CA GLY A 106 13.01 23.02 -9.24
C GLY A 106 14.49 22.64 -9.23
N ASP A 107 15.25 23.22 -8.33
CA ASP A 107 16.70 23.03 -8.13
C ASP A 107 17.03 21.86 -7.18
N GLN A 108 16.02 21.26 -6.56
CA GLN A 108 16.19 20.16 -5.63
C GLN A 108 15.86 18.83 -6.29
N SER A 109 16.60 17.80 -5.91
CA SER A 109 16.37 16.43 -6.37
C SER A 109 16.76 15.41 -5.31
N ALA A 110 16.12 14.24 -5.35
CA ALA A 110 16.47 13.09 -4.53
C ALA A 110 16.29 11.80 -5.34
N THR A 111 16.93 10.73 -4.87
CA THR A 111 16.92 9.42 -5.52
C THR A 111 16.29 8.39 -4.60
N GLY A 112 15.52 7.49 -5.18
CA GLY A 112 14.92 6.35 -4.47
C GLY A 112 15.20 5.05 -5.21
N ILE A 113 15.34 3.97 -4.47
CA ILE A 113 15.62 2.62 -4.98
C ILE A 113 14.47 1.70 -4.55
N GLY A 114 14.11 0.75 -5.40
CA GLY A 114 13.05 -0.20 -5.07
C GLY A 114 12.94 -1.36 -6.04
N ALA A 115 12.30 -2.43 -5.60
CA ALA A 115 12.05 -3.64 -6.40
C ALA A 115 11.04 -3.42 -7.54
N SER A 116 10.41 -2.27 -7.60
CA SER A 116 9.60 -1.82 -8.74
C SER A 116 9.74 -0.31 -8.90
N LYS A 117 9.49 0.18 -10.12
CA LYS A 117 9.51 1.62 -10.42
C LYS A 117 8.64 2.43 -9.44
N ARG A 118 7.43 1.93 -9.14
CA ARG A 118 6.50 2.57 -8.20
C ARG A 118 7.06 2.67 -6.77
N ILE A 119 7.77 1.64 -6.31
CA ILE A 119 8.43 1.65 -4.98
C ILE A 119 9.59 2.65 -4.99
N ALA A 120 10.43 2.64 -6.02
CA ALA A 120 11.54 3.57 -6.17
C ALA A 120 11.07 5.03 -6.23
N GLU A 121 10.00 5.32 -6.98
CA GLU A 121 9.38 6.65 -7.05
C GLU A 121 8.85 7.13 -5.68
N ARG A 122 8.23 6.24 -4.88
CA ARG A 122 7.79 6.58 -3.52
C ARG A 122 8.95 6.89 -2.59
N HIS A 123 10.03 6.10 -2.66
CA HIS A 123 11.23 6.35 -1.87
C HIS A 123 11.92 7.66 -2.28
N ALA A 124 12.01 7.95 -3.58
CA ALA A 124 12.53 9.22 -4.07
C ALA A 124 11.69 10.41 -3.57
N ALA A 125 10.36 10.31 -3.63
CA ALA A 125 9.47 11.35 -3.14
C ALA A 125 9.61 11.58 -1.63
N ALA A 126 9.73 10.51 -0.83
CA ALA A 126 9.96 10.62 0.61
C ALA A 126 11.30 11.30 0.90
N ALA A 127 12.38 10.86 0.25
CA ALA A 127 13.69 11.46 0.41
C ALA A 127 13.73 12.96 0.02
N LEU A 128 12.99 13.35 -1.03
CA LEU A 128 12.89 14.78 -1.39
C LEU A 128 12.08 15.57 -0.36
N LEU A 129 11.00 15.03 0.17
CA LEU A 129 10.22 15.69 1.23
C LEU A 129 11.04 15.95 2.48
N ASP A 130 11.96 15.05 2.83
CA ASP A 130 12.87 15.21 3.99
C ASP A 130 13.91 16.33 3.79
N LEU A 131 14.14 16.77 2.53
CA LEU A 131 15.05 17.87 2.17
C LEU A 131 14.34 19.24 2.05
N LEU A 132 13.00 19.26 1.98
CA LEU A 132 12.18 20.44 1.74
C LEU A 132 11.64 21.07 3.04
#